data_61a1c11cecbe073292643cc038b52789
#
_entry.id   61a1c11cecbe073292643cc038b52789
#
_cell.length_a   1.000
_cell.length_b   1.000
_cell.length_c   1.000
_cell.angle_alpha   90.00
_cell.angle_beta   90.00
_cell.angle_gamma   90.00
#
_symmetry.space_group_name_H-M   'P 1'
#
loop_
_entity.id
_entity.type
_entity.pdbx_description
1 polymer ?
#
loop_
_entity_poly.entity_id
_entity_poly.type
_entity_poly.pdbx_seq_one_letter_code
_entity_poly.pdbx_strand_id
1 'polypeptide(L)'
;LRLVSRGVRLGGRLPVLAAVATLALGAVVLSPGPATAAEPHHVFTPSLLAYTDSTTPDTAVFYPSGGDIPVGSWRDDAGTTHSSRIYVTFDVGGIYAGRLSRATLVGRESRANDCARTRATVAQATAAFTGESSWSHPPATVGKAVTATAEGSDCNSWRTTWDLTAALTKALGRGEHQLTTELRIPKRNEGDVSYGRWLETNEFRFEVELNNTAPLKPTRLFNANTDTPCGPAYFAGSEFSAHANMTDRDRDPYDELTAEMQFWPLADPSAVTPVDPGTSSGADGLNAVGQIPVASLTDGEYAWHARTYDQRAWSPWSDPCHFTVDRTKPAVAPTVASPEYPENPANPTGSTGTEGTFLFTSHGVADVVSFRYGDSQWTLYNQVAADQLGGAATIRWRPRDAGEQTLYVASVDRAGNSSPVRAYTFKVRDLTVNAWSTAQQPDPSGSGMAVTMRFSTQPGNGITTIAYRVDGGSEQLATVGADGVAEQVLTPLKGGEHQLSYVGRSASGEAGYQQETTFFVDDGPTITSDGVYPIEGSGGGVAVPGVFTVSPAVTQGATSVRWFDSVDNNPRVVPLAADGKAKITWTPTTAGWTYFWFTVEYADGSLSSYRSFSVTVN
;
A
#
# COMPACT_ATOMS: atom_id res chain seq x y z
N LEU A 1 51.85 -28.06 -7.21
CA LEU A 1 52.81 -28.99 -6.63
C LEU A 1 52.20 -30.42 -6.69
N ARG A 2 52.92 -31.30 -7.41
CA ARG A 2 52.71 -32.74 -7.56
C ARG A 2 53.14 -33.48 -6.29
N LEU A 3 52.53 -34.64 -6.04
CA LEU A 3 53.16 -35.93 -5.69
C LEU A 3 52.02 -36.94 -5.45
N VAL A 4 51.74 -37.95 -6.29
CA VAL A 4 52.40 -39.23 -6.62
C VAL A 4 52.65 -40.13 -5.36
N SER A 5 51.96 -41.27 -5.19
CA SER A 5 52.42 -42.57 -5.52
C SER A 5 51.62 -43.75 -4.88
N ARG A 6 51.34 -44.76 -5.72
CA ARG A 6 51.54 -46.24 -5.52
C ARG A 6 50.66 -46.88 -4.41
N GLY A 7 49.78 -47.80 -4.59
CA GLY A 7 49.83 -48.98 -5.50
C GLY A 7 50.33 -50.25 -4.79
N VAL A 8 49.40 -51.15 -4.37
CA VAL A 8 49.75 -52.62 -4.28
C VAL A 8 48.45 -53.40 -4.52
N ARG A 9 48.48 -54.27 -5.51
CA ARG A 9 47.51 -55.36 -5.73
C ARG A 9 47.98 -56.58 -4.96
N LEU A 10 47.06 -57.37 -4.38
CA LEU A 10 47.10 -58.83 -4.20
C LEU A 10 45.65 -59.28 -3.97
N GLY A 11 45.18 -60.10 -4.59
CA GLY A 11 44.56 -61.20 -5.17
C GLY A 11 44.15 -62.25 -4.17
N GLY A 12 42.94 -62.80 -4.27
CA GLY A 12 42.43 -63.91 -3.52
C GLY A 12 40.95 -64.12 -3.69
N ARG A 13 40.55 -64.99 -4.59
CA ARG A 13 39.14 -65.45 -4.76
C ARG A 13 38.85 -66.51 -3.69
N LEU A 14 37.69 -66.45 -3.04
CA LEU A 14 36.86 -67.59 -2.60
C LEU A 14 35.40 -67.10 -2.32
N PRO A 15 34.39 -67.91 -2.65
CA PRO A 15 33.02 -67.53 -2.59
C PRO A 15 32.41 -67.76 -1.20
N VAL A 16 31.75 -66.79 -0.64
CA VAL A 16 30.92 -66.98 0.56
C VAL A 16 29.46 -66.80 0.13
N LEU A 17 28.69 -67.85 0.24
CA LEU A 17 27.21 -67.79 0.21
C LEU A 17 26.74 -66.86 1.32
N ALA A 18 26.15 -65.77 0.98
CA ALA A 18 25.40 -64.89 1.91
C ALA A 18 23.92 -65.25 1.80
N ALA A 19 23.39 -65.86 2.83
CA ALA A 19 21.96 -65.98 3.04
C ALA A 19 21.36 -64.59 3.28
N VAL A 20 20.44 -64.12 2.41
CA VAL A 20 19.68 -62.91 2.60
C VAL A 20 18.59 -63.19 3.63
N ALA A 21 18.83 -62.80 4.89
CA ALA A 21 17.77 -62.66 5.88
C ALA A 21 17.07 -61.28 5.67
N THR A 22 15.90 -61.30 5.07
CA THR A 22 14.99 -60.14 5.01
C THR A 22 14.47 -59.89 6.42
N LEU A 23 15.10 -58.93 7.12
CA LEU A 23 14.50 -58.30 8.30
C LEU A 23 13.41 -57.34 7.79
N ALA A 24 12.17 -57.77 7.88
CA ALA A 24 11.04 -56.86 7.82
C ALA A 24 11.07 -55.98 9.08
N LEU A 25 11.64 -54.77 8.97
CA LEU A 25 11.38 -53.72 9.95
C LEU A 25 9.91 -53.28 9.77
N GLY A 26 9.03 -53.87 10.59
CA GLY A 26 7.72 -53.30 10.83
C GLY A 26 7.89 -51.91 11.46
N ALA A 27 7.68 -50.90 10.68
CA ALA A 27 7.44 -49.56 11.22
C ALA A 27 6.19 -49.63 12.09
N VAL A 28 6.37 -49.75 13.41
CA VAL A 28 5.29 -49.47 14.37
C VAL A 28 5.06 -47.97 14.23
N VAL A 29 4.05 -47.60 13.45
CA VAL A 29 3.44 -46.29 13.53
C VAL A 29 2.79 -46.23 14.91
N LEU A 30 3.55 -45.70 15.89
CA LEU A 30 2.98 -45.21 17.12
C LEU A 30 2.06 -44.06 16.70
N SER A 31 0.79 -44.35 16.50
CA SER A 31 -0.23 -43.31 16.55
C SER A 31 -0.01 -42.56 17.89
N PRO A 32 0.29 -41.26 17.89
CA PRO A 32 0.24 -40.54 19.13
C PRO A 32 -1.18 -40.73 19.66
N GLY A 33 -1.30 -41.36 20.83
CA GLY A 33 -2.56 -41.38 21.56
C GLY A 33 -3.07 -39.92 21.66
N PRO A 34 -4.37 -39.70 21.83
CA PRO A 34 -4.87 -38.35 22.01
C PRO A 34 -4.04 -37.73 23.13
N ALA A 35 -3.20 -36.77 22.78
CA ALA A 35 -2.56 -35.92 23.75
C ALA A 35 -3.73 -35.31 24.52
N THR A 36 -3.82 -35.58 25.83
CA THR A 36 -4.72 -34.83 26.70
C THR A 36 -4.26 -33.40 26.55
N ALA A 37 -5.02 -32.63 25.79
CA ALA A 37 -4.74 -31.21 25.60
C ALA A 37 -4.62 -30.58 26.98
N ALA A 38 -3.52 -29.92 27.28
CA ALA A 38 -3.38 -29.17 28.50
C ALA A 38 -4.49 -28.10 28.50
N GLU A 39 -5.25 -28.03 29.61
CA GLU A 39 -6.32 -27.04 29.70
C GLU A 39 -5.73 -25.62 29.60
N PRO A 40 -6.41 -24.67 28.94
CA PRO A 40 -5.98 -23.30 28.84
C PRO A 40 -5.81 -22.68 30.23
N HIS A 41 -4.60 -22.27 30.52
CA HIS A 41 -4.23 -21.73 31.81
C HIS A 41 -3.78 -20.28 31.66
N HIS A 42 -4.69 -19.35 31.98
CA HIS A 42 -4.39 -17.92 31.98
C HIS A 42 -4.05 -17.45 33.39
N VAL A 43 -2.98 -16.70 33.54
CA VAL A 43 -2.51 -16.15 34.80
C VAL A 43 -2.60 -14.64 34.78
N PHE A 44 -3.43 -14.09 35.66
CA PHE A 44 -3.59 -12.66 35.81
C PHE A 44 -2.85 -12.18 37.05
N THR A 45 -2.18 -11.04 36.94
CA THR A 45 -1.60 -10.33 38.08
C THR A 45 -2.59 -9.29 38.63
N PRO A 46 -2.50 -8.92 39.93
CA PRO A 46 -3.40 -7.92 40.50
C PRO A 46 -3.35 -6.59 39.77
N SER A 47 -4.49 -6.07 39.37
CA SER A 47 -4.67 -4.68 38.91
C SER A 47 -4.82 -3.71 40.11
N LEU A 48 -5.20 -4.24 41.28
CA LEU A 48 -5.23 -3.51 42.54
C LEU A 48 -4.89 -4.47 43.66
N LEU A 49 -4.04 -4.01 44.58
CA LEU A 49 -3.77 -4.64 45.84
C LEU A 49 -3.86 -3.59 46.96
N ALA A 50 -4.68 -3.83 47.96
CA ALA A 50 -4.85 -2.94 49.12
C ALA A 50 -5.11 -3.72 50.40
N TYR A 51 -4.89 -3.12 51.56
CA TYR A 51 -5.39 -3.64 52.81
C TYR A 51 -5.97 -2.52 53.65
N THR A 52 -6.88 -2.91 54.55
CA THR A 52 -7.50 -2.05 55.54
C THR A 52 -7.07 -2.48 56.95
N ASP A 53 -7.00 -1.54 57.90
CA ASP A 53 -6.56 -1.77 59.25
C ASP A 53 -7.50 -1.13 60.26
N SER A 54 -7.78 -1.85 61.36
CA SER A 54 -8.68 -1.39 62.42
C SER A 54 -8.16 -0.20 63.23
N THR A 55 -6.85 0.06 63.21
CA THR A 55 -6.24 1.22 63.89
C THR A 55 -6.29 2.50 63.07
N THR A 56 -6.50 2.37 61.75
CA THR A 56 -6.73 3.46 60.82
C THR A 56 -8.04 3.25 60.05
N PRO A 57 -9.20 3.28 60.75
CA PRO A 57 -10.44 2.70 60.26
C PRO A 57 -11.03 3.40 59.02
N ASP A 58 -10.67 4.65 58.79
CA ASP A 58 -11.20 5.46 57.67
C ASP A 58 -10.25 5.56 56.49
N THR A 59 -9.12 4.86 56.52
CA THR A 59 -8.13 4.84 55.41
C THR A 59 -7.76 3.42 55.04
N ALA A 60 -7.26 3.27 53.79
CA ALA A 60 -6.69 2.02 53.29
C ALA A 60 -5.28 2.27 52.78
N VAL A 61 -4.45 1.24 52.80
CA VAL A 61 -3.12 1.26 52.17
C VAL A 61 -3.23 0.60 50.79
N PHE A 62 -2.92 1.39 49.76
CA PHE A 62 -2.92 0.94 48.37
C PHE A 62 -1.52 0.59 47.93
N TYR A 63 -1.39 -0.48 47.15
CA TYR A 63 -0.14 -0.94 46.55
C TYR A 63 1.03 -0.91 47.55
N PRO A 64 0.93 -1.62 48.68
CA PRO A 64 2.02 -1.63 49.65
C PRO A 64 3.33 -2.04 48.94
N SER A 65 4.35 -1.19 49.04
CA SER A 65 5.63 -1.39 48.40
C SER A 65 6.46 -2.43 49.12
N GLY A 66 6.61 -3.60 48.47
CA GLY A 66 7.52 -4.66 48.93
C GLY A 66 7.15 -5.31 50.27
N GLY A 67 7.49 -6.59 50.37
CA GLY A 67 7.29 -7.33 51.61
C GLY A 67 5.91 -7.96 51.76
N ASP A 68 5.56 -8.24 52.99
CA ASP A 68 4.38 -9.02 53.36
C ASP A 68 3.26 -8.12 53.85
N ILE A 69 2.02 -8.46 53.50
CA ILE A 69 0.84 -7.74 53.99
C ILE A 69 0.09 -8.58 55.02
N PRO A 70 -0.36 -7.95 56.14
CA PRO A 70 -1.03 -8.67 57.23
C PRO A 70 -2.49 -8.97 56.90
N VAL A 71 -2.97 -10.11 57.39
CA VAL A 71 -4.38 -10.48 57.41
C VAL A 71 -4.75 -11.07 58.75
N GLY A 72 -5.87 -10.61 59.35
CA GLY A 72 -6.27 -10.94 60.72
C GLY A 72 -5.61 -10.04 61.75
N SER A 73 -5.63 -10.46 63.03
CA SER A 73 -5.08 -9.65 64.13
C SER A 73 -3.59 -9.90 64.35
N TRP A 74 -2.84 -8.84 64.57
CA TRP A 74 -1.39 -8.84 64.76
C TRP A 74 -0.97 -7.69 65.69
N ARG A 75 0.27 -7.72 66.19
CA ARG A 75 0.81 -6.63 67.00
C ARG A 75 2.00 -5.97 66.30
N ASP A 76 2.04 -4.67 66.40
CA ASP A 76 3.21 -3.89 65.99
C ASP A 76 4.31 -3.91 67.06
N ASP A 77 5.44 -3.29 66.77
CA ASP A 77 6.59 -3.20 67.70
C ASP A 77 6.27 -2.37 68.95
N ALA A 78 5.26 -1.52 68.91
CA ALA A 78 4.76 -0.76 70.05
C ALA A 78 3.76 -1.55 70.90
N GLY A 79 3.40 -2.77 70.47
CA GLY A 79 2.42 -3.63 71.20
C GLY A 79 0.96 -3.33 70.86
N THR A 80 0.68 -2.42 69.95
CA THR A 80 -0.69 -2.10 69.50
C THR A 80 -1.25 -3.29 68.71
N THR A 81 -2.49 -3.65 69.02
CA THR A 81 -3.20 -4.72 68.33
C THR A 81 -3.93 -4.14 67.13
N HIS A 82 -3.61 -4.65 65.96
CA HIS A 82 -4.21 -4.38 64.63
C HIS A 82 -5.14 -5.52 64.22
N SER A 83 -6.07 -5.23 63.32
CA SER A 83 -6.83 -6.24 62.59
C SER A 83 -6.92 -5.80 61.12
N SER A 84 -6.46 -6.65 60.22
CA SER A 84 -6.32 -6.27 58.80
C SER A 84 -7.07 -7.22 57.88
N ARG A 85 -7.55 -6.69 56.75
CA ARG A 85 -8.13 -7.44 55.62
C ARG A 85 -7.46 -6.99 54.34
N ILE A 86 -7.21 -7.94 53.42
CA ILE A 86 -6.59 -7.69 52.12
C ILE A 86 -7.65 -7.67 51.05
N TYR A 87 -7.51 -6.77 50.09
CA TYR A 87 -8.36 -6.68 48.91
C TYR A 87 -7.49 -6.78 47.65
N VAL A 88 -7.86 -7.73 46.77
CA VAL A 88 -7.14 -7.98 45.53
C VAL A 88 -8.14 -7.90 44.39
N THR A 89 -7.84 -7.09 43.35
CA THR A 89 -8.64 -6.99 42.15
C THR A 89 -7.83 -7.51 40.95
N PHE A 90 -8.47 -8.30 40.12
CA PHE A 90 -7.93 -8.79 38.87
C PHE A 90 -8.79 -8.29 37.70
N ASP A 91 -8.15 -7.83 36.63
CA ASP A 91 -8.81 -7.58 35.37
C ASP A 91 -8.81 -8.88 34.56
N VAL A 92 -9.99 -9.43 34.36
CA VAL A 92 -10.23 -10.69 33.66
C VAL A 92 -10.91 -10.46 32.30
N GLY A 93 -10.60 -9.33 31.67
CA GLY A 93 -11.08 -9.00 30.34
C GLY A 93 -10.79 -10.11 29.33
N GLY A 94 -11.70 -10.35 28.40
CA GLY A 94 -11.59 -11.40 27.39
C GLY A 94 -12.05 -12.79 27.82
N ILE A 95 -12.32 -13.03 29.11
CA ILE A 95 -12.87 -14.30 29.58
C ILE A 95 -14.40 -14.30 29.46
N TYR A 96 -14.96 -15.36 28.91
CA TYR A 96 -16.40 -15.56 28.76
C TYR A 96 -16.93 -16.63 29.75
N ALA A 97 -18.03 -16.32 30.44
CA ALA A 97 -18.62 -17.21 31.47
C ALA A 97 -18.89 -18.64 30.97
N GLY A 98 -19.30 -18.80 29.70
CA GLY A 98 -19.62 -20.11 29.12
C GLY A 98 -18.40 -21.02 28.85
N ARG A 99 -17.19 -20.44 28.91
CA ARG A 99 -15.95 -21.20 28.70
C ARG A 99 -15.21 -21.51 30.02
N LEU A 100 -15.57 -20.84 31.09
CA LEU A 100 -14.87 -21.00 32.37
C LEU A 100 -14.99 -22.44 32.89
N SER A 101 -13.87 -23.13 33.02
CA SER A 101 -13.74 -24.43 33.70
C SER A 101 -13.43 -24.25 35.17
N ARG A 102 -12.39 -23.46 35.46
CA ARG A 102 -11.91 -23.23 36.81
C ARG A 102 -11.31 -21.83 36.95
N ALA A 103 -11.44 -21.25 38.13
CA ALA A 103 -10.78 -20.00 38.51
C ALA A 103 -10.25 -20.07 39.95
N THR A 104 -8.95 -19.87 40.11
CA THR A 104 -8.26 -20.06 41.39
C THR A 104 -7.45 -18.82 41.72
N LEU A 105 -7.76 -18.21 42.86
CA LEU A 105 -6.87 -17.22 43.50
C LEU A 105 -5.73 -17.95 44.17
N VAL A 106 -4.52 -17.56 43.91
CA VAL A 106 -3.30 -18.07 44.54
C VAL A 106 -2.65 -16.96 45.33
N GLY A 107 -2.21 -17.27 46.51
CA GLY A 107 -1.40 -16.42 47.37
C GLY A 107 -0.37 -17.26 48.12
N ARG A 108 0.65 -16.61 48.66
CA ARG A 108 1.71 -17.25 49.41
C ARG A 108 1.77 -16.65 50.83
N GLU A 109 1.66 -17.50 51.82
CA GLU A 109 1.85 -17.11 53.21
C GLU A 109 3.36 -17.12 53.51
N SER A 110 3.89 -15.99 53.97
CA SER A 110 5.30 -15.85 54.36
C SER A 110 5.53 -16.21 55.82
N ARG A 111 4.57 -15.87 56.69
CA ARG A 111 4.64 -16.18 58.13
C ARG A 111 3.27 -16.19 58.79
N ALA A 112 3.19 -16.83 59.95
CA ALA A 112 2.04 -16.80 60.85
C ALA A 112 2.50 -16.46 62.26
N ASN A 113 1.60 -15.87 63.06
CA ASN A 113 1.90 -15.58 64.47
C ASN A 113 2.03 -16.85 65.33
N ASP A 114 1.20 -17.84 65.07
CA ASP A 114 1.25 -19.14 65.73
C ASP A 114 0.98 -20.26 64.70
N CYS A 115 1.99 -21.07 64.43
CA CYS A 115 1.92 -22.15 63.48
C CYS A 115 1.13 -23.36 63.98
N ALA A 116 0.89 -23.47 65.26
CA ALA A 116 0.08 -24.55 65.82
C ALA A 116 -1.43 -24.31 65.60
N ARG A 117 -1.81 -23.11 65.25
CA ARG A 117 -3.21 -22.76 64.93
C ARG A 117 -3.58 -23.12 63.50
N THR A 118 -4.87 -23.38 63.31
CA THR A 118 -5.41 -23.63 61.95
C THR A 118 -5.12 -22.44 61.03
N ARG A 119 -4.39 -22.68 59.95
CA ARG A 119 -3.94 -21.67 59.00
C ARG A 119 -5.00 -21.41 57.90
N ALA A 120 -6.24 -21.27 58.34
CA ALA A 120 -7.36 -21.03 57.46
C ALA A 120 -7.50 -19.53 57.14
N THR A 121 -7.66 -19.22 55.88
CA THR A 121 -8.02 -17.90 55.35
C THR A 121 -9.28 -18.00 54.50
N VAL A 122 -10.04 -16.93 54.45
CA VAL A 122 -11.31 -16.83 53.73
C VAL A 122 -11.16 -15.84 52.58
N ALA A 123 -11.44 -16.28 51.37
CA ALA A 123 -11.61 -15.42 50.19
C ALA A 123 -13.10 -15.22 49.90
N GLN A 124 -13.52 -14.00 49.67
CA GLN A 124 -14.89 -13.68 49.29
C GLN A 124 -14.91 -12.54 48.29
N ALA A 125 -15.61 -12.72 47.15
CA ALA A 125 -15.79 -11.64 46.20
C ALA A 125 -16.54 -10.46 46.83
N THR A 126 -16.19 -9.24 46.41
CA THR A 126 -16.82 -8.01 46.91
C THR A 126 -17.20 -7.11 45.73
N ALA A 127 -17.95 -6.06 46.00
CA ALA A 127 -18.04 -4.91 45.11
C ALA A 127 -16.64 -4.31 44.93
N ALA A 128 -16.46 -3.44 43.91
CA ALA A 128 -15.18 -2.80 43.61
C ALA A 128 -14.60 -2.10 44.84
N PHE A 129 -13.29 -2.26 45.06
CA PHE A 129 -12.55 -1.53 46.10
C PHE A 129 -12.16 -0.17 45.53
N THR A 130 -12.57 0.90 46.19
CA THR A 130 -12.40 2.29 45.74
C THR A 130 -11.60 3.11 46.76
N GLY A 131 -11.29 4.37 46.42
CA GLY A 131 -10.64 5.29 47.35
C GLY A 131 -11.45 5.60 48.64
N GLU A 132 -12.75 5.30 48.66
CA GLU A 132 -13.63 5.44 49.83
C GLU A 132 -13.71 4.16 50.66
N SER A 133 -13.14 3.07 50.14
CA SER A 133 -13.13 1.78 50.86
C SER A 133 -12.12 1.81 52.02
N SER A 134 -12.56 1.39 53.19
CA SER A 134 -11.75 1.41 54.40
C SER A 134 -12.20 0.29 55.39
N TRP A 135 -11.59 0.21 56.56
CA TRP A 135 -12.02 -0.74 57.58
C TRP A 135 -13.44 -0.46 58.07
N SER A 136 -13.79 0.82 58.28
CA SER A 136 -15.14 1.24 58.67
C SER A 136 -16.16 1.22 57.54
N HIS A 137 -15.69 1.32 56.31
CA HIS A 137 -16.52 1.29 55.09
C HIS A 137 -16.05 0.20 54.12
N PRO A 138 -16.15 -1.10 54.49
CA PRO A 138 -15.71 -2.19 53.64
C PRO A 138 -16.65 -2.34 52.43
N PRO A 139 -16.13 -2.73 51.24
CA PRO A 139 -16.98 -3.05 50.10
C PRO A 139 -17.98 -4.16 50.43
N ALA A 140 -19.19 -4.06 49.88
CA ALA A 140 -20.21 -5.09 50.09
C ALA A 140 -19.74 -6.44 49.56
N THR A 141 -19.86 -7.49 50.38
CA THR A 141 -19.50 -8.85 49.95
C THR A 141 -20.53 -9.43 48.99
N VAL A 142 -20.04 -10.17 47.97
CA VAL A 142 -20.85 -10.77 46.93
C VAL A 142 -20.66 -12.28 46.88
N GLY A 143 -21.75 -13.02 46.92
CA GLY A 143 -21.69 -14.46 46.78
C GLY A 143 -21.20 -15.19 48.06
N LYS A 144 -20.75 -16.43 47.84
CA LYS A 144 -20.38 -17.34 48.93
C LYS A 144 -18.87 -17.21 49.23
N ALA A 145 -18.52 -17.19 50.51
CA ALA A 145 -17.14 -17.21 50.95
C ALA A 145 -16.51 -18.60 50.76
N VAL A 146 -15.24 -18.63 50.39
CA VAL A 146 -14.42 -19.83 50.22
C VAL A 146 -13.34 -19.83 51.30
N THR A 147 -13.22 -20.90 52.08
CA THR A 147 -12.17 -21.07 53.07
C THR A 147 -11.12 -22.02 52.54
N ALA A 148 -9.86 -21.61 52.58
CA ALA A 148 -8.71 -22.45 52.26
C ALA A 148 -7.73 -22.46 53.44
N THR A 149 -6.94 -23.52 53.52
CA THR A 149 -5.88 -23.69 54.52
C THR A 149 -4.56 -23.75 53.79
N ALA A 150 -3.54 -23.02 54.24
CA ALA A 150 -2.22 -23.07 53.67
C ALA A 150 -1.65 -24.50 53.76
N GLU A 151 -1.07 -24.95 52.64
CA GLU A 151 -0.46 -26.29 52.55
C GLU A 151 0.88 -26.31 53.29
N GLY A 152 1.16 -27.37 54.06
CA GLY A 152 2.45 -27.62 54.72
C GLY A 152 2.43 -27.58 56.25
N SER A 153 3.51 -28.03 56.89
CA SER A 153 3.60 -28.24 58.34
C SER A 153 4.41 -27.18 59.08
N ASP A 154 5.18 -26.35 58.40
CA ASP A 154 6.02 -25.32 59.00
C ASP A 154 5.55 -23.90 58.60
N CYS A 155 5.97 -22.87 59.34
CA CYS A 155 5.49 -21.49 59.23
C CYS A 155 6.10 -20.69 58.07
N ASN A 156 6.80 -21.31 57.17
CA ASN A 156 7.55 -20.59 56.14
C ASN A 156 7.03 -20.88 54.75
N SER A 157 6.49 -19.85 54.10
CA SER A 157 6.37 -19.80 52.65
C SER A 157 5.45 -20.84 51.98
N TRP A 158 4.17 -20.81 52.30
CA TRP A 158 3.22 -21.80 51.79
C TRP A 158 2.18 -21.22 50.85
N ARG A 159 1.98 -21.93 49.70
CA ARG A 159 0.93 -21.64 48.74
C ARG A 159 -0.44 -21.89 49.35
N THR A 160 -1.35 -20.96 49.17
CA THR A 160 -2.77 -21.10 49.50
C THR A 160 -3.57 -20.82 48.23
N THR A 161 -4.57 -21.66 47.97
CA THR A 161 -5.41 -21.55 46.79
C THR A 161 -6.89 -21.49 47.18
N TRP A 162 -7.62 -20.54 46.59
CA TRP A 162 -9.06 -20.39 46.80
C TRP A 162 -9.79 -20.60 45.49
N ASP A 163 -10.69 -21.55 45.41
CA ASP A 163 -11.54 -21.77 44.24
C ASP A 163 -12.61 -20.68 44.17
N LEU A 164 -12.45 -19.77 43.25
CA LEU A 164 -13.36 -18.66 42.99
C LEU A 164 -14.16 -18.84 41.67
N THR A 165 -14.22 -20.05 41.13
CA THR A 165 -14.95 -20.39 39.90
C THR A 165 -16.37 -19.86 39.89
N ALA A 166 -17.14 -20.15 40.98
CA ALA A 166 -18.52 -19.69 41.08
C ALA A 166 -18.64 -18.16 41.18
N ALA A 167 -17.66 -17.50 41.80
CA ALA A 167 -17.63 -16.04 41.94
C ALA A 167 -17.36 -15.40 40.58
N LEU A 168 -16.35 -15.88 39.86
CA LEU A 168 -16.02 -15.39 38.52
C LEU A 168 -17.13 -15.66 37.53
N THR A 169 -17.69 -16.88 37.46
CA THR A 169 -18.84 -17.19 36.59
C THR A 169 -19.98 -16.19 36.78
N LYS A 170 -20.27 -15.83 38.01
CA LYS A 170 -21.34 -14.90 38.35
C LYS A 170 -21.03 -13.45 37.96
N ALA A 171 -19.77 -13.01 38.13
CA ALA A 171 -19.30 -11.70 37.71
C ALA A 171 -19.36 -11.56 36.17
N LEU A 172 -18.79 -12.52 35.44
CA LEU A 172 -18.83 -12.56 33.97
C LEU A 172 -20.28 -12.63 33.43
N GLY A 173 -21.17 -13.36 34.11
CA GLY A 173 -22.60 -13.42 33.74
C GLY A 173 -23.34 -12.09 33.90
N ARG A 174 -22.79 -11.14 34.68
CA ARG A 174 -23.27 -9.75 34.80
C ARG A 174 -22.55 -8.79 33.83
N GLY A 175 -21.61 -9.27 33.05
CA GLY A 175 -20.77 -8.43 32.15
C GLY A 175 -19.65 -7.71 32.91
N GLU A 176 -19.30 -8.15 34.12
CA GLU A 176 -18.19 -7.59 34.90
C GLU A 176 -16.88 -8.24 34.42
N HIS A 177 -15.88 -7.43 34.11
CA HIS A 177 -14.55 -7.87 33.66
C HIS A 177 -13.47 -7.69 34.74
N GLN A 178 -13.87 -7.32 35.95
CA GLN A 178 -13.02 -7.23 37.11
C GLN A 178 -13.60 -8.08 38.27
N LEU A 179 -12.72 -8.77 38.98
CA LEU A 179 -13.08 -9.51 40.19
C LEU A 179 -12.28 -8.98 41.36
N THR A 180 -12.96 -8.34 42.30
CA THR A 180 -12.37 -7.94 43.61
C THR A 180 -12.67 -8.99 44.65
N THR A 181 -11.66 -9.37 45.42
CA THR A 181 -11.75 -10.39 46.47
C THR A 181 -11.19 -9.86 47.79
N GLU A 182 -11.97 -9.96 48.83
CA GLU A 182 -11.53 -9.77 50.23
C GLU A 182 -10.88 -11.07 50.73
N LEU A 183 -9.69 -10.95 51.32
CA LEU A 183 -9.05 -12.01 52.10
C LEU A 183 -9.07 -11.62 53.58
N ARG A 184 -9.54 -12.53 54.41
CA ARG A 184 -9.63 -12.34 55.87
C ARG A 184 -9.46 -13.65 56.65
N ILE A 185 -9.21 -13.56 57.90
CA ILE A 185 -9.29 -14.71 58.83
C ILE A 185 -10.78 -15.07 59.06
N PRO A 186 -11.15 -16.33 59.33
CA PRO A 186 -12.51 -16.68 59.72
C PRO A 186 -13.01 -15.81 60.86
N LYS A 187 -14.21 -15.23 60.75
CA LYS A 187 -14.77 -14.24 61.70
C LYS A 187 -14.63 -14.63 63.14
N ARG A 188 -14.81 -15.92 63.50
CA ARG A 188 -14.67 -16.42 64.84
C ARG A 188 -13.27 -16.27 65.44
N ASN A 189 -12.25 -16.12 64.63
CA ASN A 189 -10.84 -16.05 64.98
C ASN A 189 -10.20 -14.70 64.58
N GLU A 190 -10.94 -13.80 63.96
CA GLU A 190 -10.40 -12.57 63.36
C GLU A 190 -9.78 -11.63 64.40
N GLY A 191 -10.32 -11.60 65.64
CA GLY A 191 -9.80 -10.77 66.73
C GLY A 191 -8.70 -11.43 67.55
N ASP A 192 -8.35 -12.70 67.32
CA ASP A 192 -7.30 -13.43 68.01
C ASP A 192 -5.97 -13.31 67.32
N VAL A 193 -5.01 -12.67 67.98
CA VAL A 193 -3.65 -12.42 67.42
C VAL A 193 -2.95 -13.71 67.00
N SER A 194 -3.23 -14.84 67.66
CA SER A 194 -2.61 -16.13 67.30
C SER A 194 -2.95 -16.62 65.86
N TYR A 195 -4.02 -16.08 65.22
CA TYR A 195 -4.44 -16.43 63.89
C TYR A 195 -3.95 -15.43 62.82
N GLY A 196 -3.23 -14.37 63.19
CA GLY A 196 -2.68 -13.40 62.25
C GLY A 196 -1.68 -14.05 61.28
N ARG A 197 -1.72 -13.61 60.04
CA ARG A 197 -0.93 -14.11 58.90
C ARG A 197 -0.31 -12.96 58.11
N TRP A 198 0.75 -13.24 57.36
CA TRP A 198 1.31 -12.34 56.35
C TRP A 198 1.38 -13.04 55.03
N LEU A 199 0.93 -12.35 53.98
CA LEU A 199 0.95 -12.84 52.60
C LEU A 199 1.91 -12.00 51.76
N GLU A 200 2.67 -12.66 50.91
CA GLU A 200 3.63 -12.00 50.00
C GLU A 200 2.90 -11.23 48.90
N THR A 201 3.20 -9.94 48.72
CA THR A 201 2.49 -9.06 47.79
C THR A 201 2.69 -9.43 46.32
N ASN A 202 3.87 -9.96 45.99
CA ASN A 202 4.27 -10.33 44.62
C ASN A 202 3.82 -11.76 44.21
N GLU A 203 3.20 -12.50 45.12
CA GLU A 203 2.79 -13.88 44.86
C GLU A 203 1.29 -14.02 44.59
N PHE A 204 0.54 -12.91 44.65
CA PHE A 204 -0.86 -12.95 44.24
C PHE A 204 -1.00 -13.13 42.74
N ARG A 205 -1.73 -14.17 42.33
CA ARG A 205 -2.10 -14.41 40.95
C ARG A 205 -3.47 -15.07 40.86
N PHE A 206 -4.15 -14.85 39.75
CA PHE A 206 -5.44 -15.45 39.47
C PHE A 206 -5.29 -16.37 38.26
N GLU A 207 -5.40 -17.67 38.54
CA GLU A 207 -5.23 -18.73 37.54
C GLU A 207 -6.62 -19.13 37.02
N VAL A 208 -6.83 -19.04 35.71
CA VAL A 208 -8.11 -19.34 35.07
C VAL A 208 -7.91 -20.43 34.02
N GLU A 209 -8.68 -21.49 34.14
CA GLU A 209 -8.75 -22.60 33.22
C GLU A 209 -10.03 -22.47 32.37
N LEU A 210 -9.90 -22.63 31.05
CA LEU A 210 -11.01 -22.52 30.12
C LEU A 210 -11.26 -23.87 29.41
N ASN A 211 -12.51 -24.19 29.18
CA ASN A 211 -12.88 -25.28 28.30
C ASN A 211 -12.43 -24.95 26.87
N ASN A 212 -11.81 -25.90 26.21
CA ASN A 212 -11.39 -25.80 24.83
C ASN A 212 -12.30 -26.62 23.91
N THR A 213 -12.69 -26.03 22.78
CA THR A 213 -13.36 -26.71 21.68
C THR A 213 -12.44 -26.63 20.47
N ALA A 214 -12.14 -27.75 19.84
CA ALA A 214 -11.28 -27.75 18.65
C ALA A 214 -11.73 -26.75 17.58
N PRO A 215 -10.80 -26.09 16.90
CA PRO A 215 -11.10 -25.13 15.84
C PRO A 215 -12.00 -25.69 14.76
N LEU A 216 -12.64 -24.82 14.00
CA LEU A 216 -13.45 -25.21 12.87
C LEU A 216 -12.58 -25.69 11.69
N LYS A 217 -13.08 -26.66 10.96
CA LYS A 217 -12.51 -27.07 9.67
C LYS A 217 -12.43 -25.85 8.74
N PRO A 218 -11.25 -25.50 8.17
CA PRO A 218 -11.16 -24.44 7.18
C PRO A 218 -12.08 -24.69 5.99
N THR A 219 -12.94 -23.74 5.68
CA THR A 219 -13.93 -23.86 4.59
C THR A 219 -13.69 -22.85 3.47
N ARG A 220 -12.88 -21.83 3.72
CA ARG A 220 -12.49 -20.82 2.75
C ARG A 220 -11.04 -21.04 2.38
N LEU A 221 -10.85 -21.69 1.24
CA LEU A 221 -9.54 -21.97 0.65
C LEU A 221 -9.38 -21.18 -0.63
N PHE A 222 -8.18 -20.67 -0.89
CA PHE A 222 -7.86 -19.88 -2.07
C PHE A 222 -6.52 -20.30 -2.66
N ASN A 223 -6.42 -20.25 -3.98
CA ASN A 223 -5.20 -20.46 -4.74
C ASN A 223 -4.57 -19.11 -5.08
N ALA A 224 -3.28 -18.95 -4.84
CA ALA A 224 -2.46 -17.77 -5.15
C ALA A 224 -2.78 -16.49 -4.38
N ASN A 225 -4.03 -16.18 -4.08
CA ASN A 225 -4.47 -15.01 -3.32
C ASN A 225 -5.91 -15.20 -2.82
N THR A 226 -6.41 -14.27 -2.03
CA THR A 226 -7.77 -14.33 -1.45
C THR A 226 -8.90 -14.09 -2.46
N ASP A 227 -8.59 -13.71 -3.69
CA ASP A 227 -9.56 -13.43 -4.74
C ASP A 227 -9.73 -14.60 -5.72
N THR A 228 -8.88 -15.63 -5.59
CA THR A 228 -8.92 -16.83 -6.44
C THR A 228 -9.46 -18.01 -5.64
N PRO A 229 -10.77 -18.29 -5.67
CA PRO A 229 -11.36 -19.41 -4.95
C PRO A 229 -10.76 -20.73 -5.39
N CYS A 230 -10.77 -21.70 -4.48
CA CYS A 230 -10.40 -23.06 -4.78
C CYS A 230 -11.19 -23.65 -5.96
N GLY A 231 -10.50 -24.23 -6.93
CA GLY A 231 -11.11 -24.91 -8.08
C GLY A 231 -10.08 -25.48 -9.04
N PRO A 232 -10.46 -26.44 -9.89
CA PRO A 232 -9.53 -27.12 -10.78
C PRO A 232 -9.01 -26.26 -11.94
N ALA A 233 -9.54 -25.05 -12.09
CA ALA A 233 -9.18 -24.14 -13.19
C ALA A 233 -7.94 -23.28 -12.91
N TYR A 234 -7.32 -23.38 -11.73
CA TYR A 234 -6.11 -22.62 -11.42
C TYR A 234 -4.86 -23.33 -11.94
N PHE A 235 -4.02 -22.58 -12.69
CA PHE A 235 -2.76 -23.06 -13.23
C PHE A 235 -1.60 -22.30 -12.60
N ALA A 236 -0.59 -23.03 -12.12
CA ALA A 236 0.60 -22.47 -11.49
C ALA A 236 1.84 -22.75 -12.36
N GLY A 237 2.49 -21.70 -12.86
CA GLY A 237 3.71 -21.81 -13.69
C GLY A 237 5.01 -21.65 -12.89
N SER A 238 5.03 -20.77 -11.89
CA SER A 238 6.26 -20.42 -11.16
C SER A 238 6.10 -20.41 -9.65
N GLU A 239 5.05 -19.80 -9.14
CA GLU A 239 4.80 -19.62 -7.71
C GLU A 239 3.37 -20.02 -7.37
N PHE A 240 3.18 -20.58 -6.19
CA PHE A 240 1.86 -20.93 -5.69
C PHE A 240 1.80 -20.73 -4.18
N SER A 241 0.88 -19.90 -3.73
CA SER A 241 0.53 -19.76 -2.32
C SER A 241 -0.85 -20.36 -2.06
N ALA A 242 -0.91 -21.26 -1.10
CA ALA A 242 -2.15 -21.82 -0.57
C ALA A 242 -2.62 -20.93 0.59
N HIS A 243 -3.88 -20.50 0.58
CA HIS A 243 -4.46 -19.67 1.63
C HIS A 243 -5.65 -20.38 2.28
N ALA A 244 -5.64 -20.51 3.60
CA ALA A 244 -6.71 -21.11 4.36
C ALA A 244 -7.19 -20.19 5.48
N ASN A 245 -8.48 -19.91 5.54
CA ASN A 245 -9.06 -19.14 6.62
C ASN A 245 -9.14 -19.96 7.90
N MET A 246 -8.53 -19.48 8.98
CA MET A 246 -8.56 -20.10 10.29
C MET A 246 -9.69 -19.53 11.12
N THR A 247 -10.49 -20.39 11.74
CA THR A 247 -11.58 -19.96 12.62
C THR A 247 -11.71 -20.86 13.83
N ASP A 248 -11.93 -20.24 14.99
CA ASP A 248 -12.25 -20.93 16.21
C ASP A 248 -13.58 -20.41 16.79
N ARG A 249 -14.38 -21.33 17.36
CA ARG A 249 -15.64 -20.98 18.03
C ARG A 249 -15.41 -20.34 19.38
N ASP A 250 -14.28 -20.66 19.99
CA ASP A 250 -14.00 -20.28 21.35
C ASP A 250 -13.69 -18.79 21.50
N ARG A 251 -13.18 -18.14 20.42
CA ARG A 251 -12.86 -16.71 20.38
C ARG A 251 -11.99 -16.26 21.55
N ASP A 252 -11.06 -17.13 21.97
CA ASP A 252 -10.12 -16.76 23.02
C ASP A 252 -9.14 -15.73 22.46
N PRO A 253 -9.08 -14.50 23.01
CA PRO A 253 -8.15 -13.49 22.53
C PRO A 253 -6.69 -13.83 22.80
N TYR A 254 -6.43 -14.86 23.61
CA TYR A 254 -5.10 -15.34 23.95
C TYR A 254 -4.72 -16.60 23.15
N ASP A 255 -5.63 -17.15 22.36
CA ASP A 255 -5.35 -18.29 21.49
C ASP A 255 -4.72 -17.82 20.18
N GLU A 256 -3.52 -18.27 19.93
CA GLU A 256 -2.82 -18.08 18.68
C GLU A 256 -3.13 -19.28 17.77
N LEU A 257 -3.90 -19.03 16.71
CA LEU A 257 -4.23 -20.06 15.72
C LEU A 257 -3.07 -20.25 14.76
N THR A 258 -2.72 -21.49 14.49
CA THR A 258 -1.75 -21.88 13.46
C THR A 258 -2.39 -22.83 12.47
N ALA A 259 -1.84 -22.95 11.25
CA ALA A 259 -2.32 -23.89 10.26
C ALA A 259 -1.26 -24.94 9.93
N GLU A 260 -1.69 -26.16 9.69
CA GLU A 260 -0.92 -27.17 8.97
C GLU A 260 -1.50 -27.34 7.58
N MET A 261 -0.65 -27.34 6.56
CA MET A 261 -1.03 -27.55 5.17
C MET A 261 -0.24 -28.71 4.57
N GLN A 262 -0.87 -29.45 3.68
CA GLN A 262 -0.26 -30.56 2.95
C GLN A 262 -0.74 -30.53 1.51
N PHE A 263 0.10 -30.98 0.57
CA PHE A 263 -0.26 -31.15 -0.83
C PHE A 263 0.21 -32.51 -1.37
N TRP A 264 -0.38 -32.95 -2.47
CA TRP A 264 -0.06 -34.21 -3.14
C TRP A 264 -0.44 -34.17 -4.62
N PRO A 265 0.24 -34.95 -5.48
CA PRO A 265 -0.20 -35.14 -6.85
C PRO A 265 -1.49 -36.00 -6.89
N LEU A 266 -2.47 -35.61 -7.71
CA LEU A 266 -3.70 -36.39 -7.84
C LEU A 266 -3.47 -37.80 -8.40
N ALA A 267 -2.40 -37.99 -9.16
CA ALA A 267 -2.00 -39.30 -9.68
C ALA A 267 -1.49 -40.25 -8.58
N ASP A 268 -1.00 -39.72 -7.46
CA ASP A 268 -0.56 -40.49 -6.29
C ASP A 268 -0.94 -39.76 -4.99
N PRO A 269 -2.18 -39.95 -4.51
CA PRO A 269 -2.63 -39.33 -3.26
C PRO A 269 -1.89 -39.77 -1.99
N SER A 270 -1.02 -40.80 -2.08
CA SER A 270 -0.21 -41.24 -0.95
C SER A 270 1.08 -40.42 -0.80
N ALA A 271 1.52 -39.73 -1.82
CA ALA A 271 2.73 -38.89 -1.83
C ALA A 271 2.48 -37.53 -1.20
N VAL A 272 1.99 -37.53 0.05
CA VAL A 272 1.68 -36.30 0.79
C VAL A 272 2.95 -35.57 1.19
N THR A 273 3.02 -34.29 0.88
CA THR A 273 4.13 -33.40 1.24
C THR A 273 3.62 -32.28 2.13
N PRO A 274 4.25 -32.02 3.29
CA PRO A 274 3.90 -30.87 4.12
C PRO A 274 4.29 -29.56 3.42
N VAL A 275 3.46 -28.56 3.58
CA VAL A 275 3.76 -27.17 3.19
C VAL A 275 4.24 -26.45 4.44
N ASP A 276 5.28 -25.64 4.31
CA ASP A 276 5.64 -24.72 5.39
C ASP A 276 4.68 -23.52 5.34
N PRO A 277 3.70 -23.44 6.23
CA PRO A 277 2.94 -22.22 6.39
C PRO A 277 3.90 -21.27 7.08
N GLY A 278 4.48 -20.34 6.39
CA GLY A 278 5.17 -19.24 7.06
C GLY A 278 4.30 -18.83 8.24
N THR A 279 4.81 -18.87 9.46
CA THR A 279 4.10 -18.72 10.73
C THR A 279 3.12 -17.56 10.70
N SER A 280 1.94 -17.77 10.17
CA SER A 280 0.82 -16.86 10.35
C SER A 280 0.07 -17.30 11.60
N SER A 281 0.68 -17.00 12.74
CA SER A 281 -0.04 -16.93 13.98
C SER A 281 -0.97 -15.73 13.92
N GLY A 282 -2.21 -15.91 14.24
CA GLY A 282 -3.16 -14.82 14.16
C GLY A 282 -4.47 -15.11 14.86
N ALA A 283 -5.20 -14.04 15.12
CA ALA A 283 -6.54 -14.09 15.68
C ALA A 283 -7.53 -14.84 14.76
N ASP A 284 -8.65 -15.25 15.33
CA ASP A 284 -9.81 -15.81 14.61
C ASP A 284 -10.16 -14.97 13.36
N GLY A 285 -10.34 -15.66 12.22
CA GLY A 285 -10.69 -15.05 10.93
C GLY A 285 -9.51 -14.68 10.03
N LEU A 286 -8.26 -14.84 10.45
CA LEU A 286 -7.10 -14.61 9.60
C LEU A 286 -6.83 -15.77 8.63
N ASN A 287 -6.14 -15.47 7.54
CA ASN A 287 -5.70 -16.48 6.58
C ASN A 287 -4.27 -16.93 6.90
N ALA A 288 -4.10 -18.24 7.03
CA ALA A 288 -2.78 -18.86 6.94
C ALA A 288 -2.34 -18.91 5.47
N VAL A 289 -1.06 -18.70 5.21
CA VAL A 289 -0.47 -18.73 3.87
C VAL A 289 0.67 -19.72 3.84
N GLY A 290 0.55 -20.72 2.97
CA GLY A 290 1.60 -21.72 2.75
C GLY A 290 2.17 -21.62 1.33
N GLN A 291 3.48 -21.78 1.18
CA GLN A 291 4.14 -21.74 -0.13
C GLN A 291 4.36 -23.18 -0.64
N ILE A 292 3.79 -23.49 -1.81
CA ILE A 292 4.02 -24.76 -2.49
C ILE A 292 5.14 -24.55 -3.52
N PRO A 293 6.25 -25.33 -3.46
CA PRO A 293 7.43 -25.10 -4.28
C PRO A 293 7.24 -25.63 -5.71
N VAL A 294 6.39 -24.96 -6.51
CA VAL A 294 6.04 -25.35 -7.88
C VAL A 294 7.27 -25.60 -8.76
N ALA A 295 8.35 -24.85 -8.56
CA ALA A 295 9.59 -25.00 -9.31
C ALA A 295 10.21 -26.41 -9.22
N SER A 296 9.92 -27.16 -8.17
CA SER A 296 10.41 -28.54 -7.94
C SER A 296 9.40 -29.62 -8.35
N LEU A 297 8.16 -29.23 -8.74
CA LEU A 297 7.10 -30.16 -9.08
C LEU A 297 7.12 -30.48 -10.58
N THR A 298 6.59 -31.64 -10.95
CA THR A 298 6.31 -32.00 -12.34
C THR A 298 4.96 -31.41 -12.79
N ASP A 299 4.83 -31.18 -14.09
CA ASP A 299 3.55 -30.76 -14.65
C ASP A 299 2.46 -31.82 -14.37
N GLY A 300 1.29 -31.39 -13.97
CA GLY A 300 0.18 -32.27 -13.60
C GLY A 300 -0.80 -31.65 -12.60
N GLU A 301 -1.80 -32.44 -12.24
CA GLU A 301 -2.83 -32.04 -11.30
C GLU A 301 -2.44 -32.39 -9.86
N TYR A 302 -2.67 -31.44 -8.96
CA TYR A 302 -2.36 -31.54 -7.53
C TYR A 302 -3.58 -31.14 -6.69
N ALA A 303 -3.59 -31.59 -5.46
CA ALA A 303 -4.49 -31.14 -4.44
C ALA A 303 -3.74 -30.71 -3.18
N TRP A 304 -4.33 -29.84 -2.40
CA TRP A 304 -3.85 -29.46 -1.09
C TRP A 304 -5.03 -29.30 -0.12
N HIS A 305 -4.74 -29.41 1.16
CA HIS A 305 -5.70 -29.17 2.22
C HIS A 305 -5.04 -28.49 3.42
N ALA A 306 -5.85 -27.99 4.36
CA ALA A 306 -5.38 -27.35 5.58
C ALA A 306 -6.21 -27.78 6.78
N ARG A 307 -5.60 -27.68 7.98
CA ARG A 307 -6.28 -27.73 9.27
C ARG A 307 -5.73 -26.67 10.21
N THR A 308 -6.53 -26.28 11.18
CA THR A 308 -6.20 -25.25 12.16
C THR A 308 -5.84 -25.87 13.50
N TYR A 309 -4.89 -25.31 14.21
CA TYR A 309 -4.46 -25.68 15.56
C TYR A 309 -4.57 -24.47 16.49
N ASP A 310 -5.20 -24.64 17.64
CA ASP A 310 -5.42 -23.61 18.68
C ASP A 310 -4.46 -23.76 19.86
N GLN A 311 -3.28 -24.33 19.68
CA GLN A 311 -2.30 -24.69 20.71
C GLN A 311 -2.70 -25.89 21.57
N ARG A 312 -3.90 -26.50 21.36
CA ARG A 312 -4.45 -27.60 22.18
C ARG A 312 -5.04 -28.71 21.36
N ALA A 313 -5.79 -28.36 20.33
CA ALA A 313 -6.51 -29.31 19.49
C ALA A 313 -6.42 -28.94 18.02
N TRP A 314 -6.47 -29.96 17.17
CA TRP A 314 -6.55 -29.79 15.72
C TRP A 314 -8.00 -29.79 15.27
N SER A 315 -8.32 -28.93 14.30
CA SER A 315 -9.54 -29.06 13.51
C SER A 315 -9.50 -30.32 12.63
N PRO A 316 -10.63 -30.78 12.11
CA PRO A 316 -10.62 -31.65 10.94
C PRO A 316 -9.92 -31.00 9.75
N TRP A 317 -9.36 -31.81 8.84
CA TRP A 317 -8.85 -31.32 7.57
C TRP A 317 -9.95 -30.69 6.72
N SER A 318 -9.60 -29.65 5.99
CA SER A 318 -10.49 -29.08 4.96
C SER A 318 -10.78 -30.07 3.84
N ASP A 319 -11.77 -29.79 3.02
CA ASP A 319 -11.91 -30.46 1.74
C ASP A 319 -10.70 -30.11 0.85
N PRO A 320 -10.28 -31.01 -0.05
CA PRO A 320 -9.16 -30.75 -0.93
C PRO A 320 -9.41 -29.57 -1.88
N CYS A 321 -8.40 -28.75 -2.07
CA CYS A 321 -8.35 -27.70 -3.07
C CYS A 321 -7.43 -28.13 -4.21
N HIS A 322 -7.89 -27.98 -5.44
CA HIS A 322 -7.18 -28.47 -6.62
C HIS A 322 -6.46 -27.35 -7.34
N PHE A 323 -5.32 -27.67 -7.95
CA PHE A 323 -4.58 -26.81 -8.85
C PHE A 323 -3.79 -27.64 -9.87
N THR A 324 -3.42 -27.02 -10.99
CA THR A 324 -2.60 -27.65 -12.02
C THR A 324 -1.25 -26.98 -12.07
N VAL A 325 -0.17 -27.75 -11.98
CA VAL A 325 1.18 -27.28 -12.26
C VAL A 325 1.40 -27.39 -13.77
N ASP A 326 1.74 -26.27 -14.39
CA ASP A 326 2.07 -26.19 -15.81
C ASP A 326 3.28 -25.25 -15.98
N ARG A 327 4.44 -25.84 -16.18
CA ARG A 327 5.72 -25.14 -16.38
C ARG A 327 6.16 -25.17 -17.83
N THR A 328 5.38 -25.85 -18.65
CA THR A 328 5.65 -26.01 -20.07
C THR A 328 5.28 -24.74 -20.82
N LYS A 329 6.30 -23.99 -21.24
CA LYS A 329 6.10 -22.75 -22.02
C LYS A 329 5.55 -23.05 -23.41
N PRO A 330 4.74 -22.15 -24.00
CA PRO A 330 4.41 -22.21 -25.42
C PRO A 330 5.68 -22.33 -26.26
N ALA A 331 5.79 -23.42 -27.03
CA ALA A 331 7.04 -23.80 -27.69
C ALA A 331 7.45 -22.88 -28.85
N VAL A 332 6.47 -22.21 -29.46
CA VAL A 332 6.67 -21.38 -30.65
C VAL A 332 6.16 -19.95 -30.39
N ALA A 333 6.84 -18.98 -31.02
CA ALA A 333 6.42 -17.59 -30.98
C ALA A 333 5.08 -17.42 -31.75
N PRO A 334 4.23 -16.44 -31.32
CA PRO A 334 2.99 -16.12 -32.03
C PRO A 334 3.27 -15.63 -33.46
N THR A 335 2.27 -15.72 -34.36
CA THR A 335 2.31 -15.02 -35.63
C THR A 335 1.72 -13.63 -35.47
N VAL A 336 2.21 -12.71 -36.29
CA VAL A 336 1.72 -11.32 -36.36
C VAL A 336 1.44 -10.97 -37.81
N ALA A 337 0.33 -10.31 -38.07
CA ALA A 337 -0.02 -9.80 -39.39
C ALA A 337 -0.71 -8.43 -39.28
N SER A 338 -0.44 -7.53 -40.21
CA SER A 338 -1.12 -6.23 -40.32
C SER A 338 -1.32 -5.87 -41.81
N PRO A 339 -2.54 -5.56 -42.23
CA PRO A 339 -2.79 -5.07 -43.60
C PRO A 339 -2.16 -3.70 -43.87
N GLU A 340 -2.24 -2.79 -42.89
CA GLU A 340 -1.76 -1.41 -43.00
C GLU A 340 -0.24 -1.33 -42.86
N TYR A 341 0.35 -2.22 -42.07
CA TYR A 341 1.77 -2.28 -41.77
C TYR A 341 2.33 -3.69 -42.03
N PRO A 342 2.41 -4.15 -43.28
CA PRO A 342 2.93 -5.49 -43.57
C PRO A 342 4.38 -5.65 -43.14
N GLU A 343 4.79 -6.89 -42.89
CA GLU A 343 6.13 -7.20 -42.41
C GLU A 343 7.17 -6.96 -43.50
N ASN A 344 8.26 -6.27 -43.17
CA ASN A 344 9.41 -5.99 -44.04
C ASN A 344 9.04 -5.50 -45.46
N PRO A 345 8.16 -4.52 -45.64
CA PRO A 345 7.75 -4.09 -46.94
C PRO A 345 8.91 -3.37 -47.67
N ALA A 346 8.97 -3.48 -48.97
CA ALA A 346 9.94 -2.72 -49.77
C ALA A 346 9.74 -1.21 -49.59
N ASN A 347 8.47 -0.77 -49.60
CA ASN A 347 8.06 0.61 -49.37
C ASN A 347 7.05 0.66 -48.20
N PRO A 348 7.06 1.72 -47.38
CA PRO A 348 6.07 1.88 -46.33
C PRO A 348 4.66 2.02 -46.92
N THR A 349 3.69 1.29 -46.35
CA THR A 349 2.28 1.35 -46.77
C THR A 349 1.44 2.19 -45.82
N GLY A 350 1.74 2.18 -44.52
CA GLY A 350 1.13 3.04 -43.53
C GLY A 350 2.03 4.22 -43.17
N SER A 351 1.49 5.19 -42.44
CA SER A 351 2.17 6.42 -42.10
C SER A 351 2.04 6.77 -40.62
N THR A 352 2.85 7.72 -40.14
CA THR A 352 2.72 8.27 -38.79
C THR A 352 1.27 8.76 -38.55
N GLY A 353 0.68 8.34 -37.41
CA GLY A 353 -0.69 8.71 -37.06
C GLY A 353 -1.81 7.92 -37.73
N THR A 354 -1.52 7.08 -38.72
CA THR A 354 -2.49 6.16 -39.30
C THR A 354 -2.69 4.97 -38.36
N GLU A 355 -3.96 4.67 -38.02
CA GLU A 355 -4.27 3.50 -37.20
C GLU A 355 -4.10 2.23 -38.02
N GLY A 356 -3.30 1.30 -37.49
CA GLY A 356 -3.13 -0.03 -38.05
C GLY A 356 -3.75 -1.10 -37.13
N THR A 357 -4.21 -2.16 -37.78
CA THR A 357 -4.74 -3.35 -37.12
C THR A 357 -3.67 -4.44 -37.12
N PHE A 358 -3.33 -4.97 -35.92
CA PHE A 358 -2.36 -6.06 -35.81
C PHE A 358 -3.07 -7.29 -35.24
N LEU A 359 -3.08 -8.36 -36.01
CA LEU A 359 -3.64 -9.66 -35.63
C LEU A 359 -2.51 -10.55 -35.10
N PHE A 360 -2.68 -11.04 -33.87
CA PHE A 360 -1.82 -12.04 -33.23
C PHE A 360 -2.53 -13.39 -33.23
N THR A 361 -1.81 -14.48 -33.55
CA THR A 361 -2.35 -15.84 -33.43
C THR A 361 -1.42 -16.72 -32.61
N SER A 362 -1.97 -17.72 -31.93
CA SER A 362 -1.22 -18.65 -31.09
C SER A 362 -0.22 -19.55 -31.83
N HIS A 363 -0.20 -19.51 -33.15
CA HIS A 363 0.62 -20.39 -34.02
C HIS A 363 0.37 -21.88 -33.77
N GLY A 364 -0.89 -22.24 -33.43
CA GLY A 364 -1.31 -23.62 -33.15
C GLY A 364 -1.09 -24.11 -31.73
N VAL A 365 -0.59 -23.26 -30.83
CA VAL A 365 -0.51 -23.61 -29.39
C VAL A 365 -1.89 -23.50 -28.78
N ALA A 366 -2.36 -24.59 -28.18
CA ALA A 366 -3.78 -24.74 -27.83
C ALA A 366 -4.21 -24.09 -26.51
N ASP A 367 -3.27 -23.75 -25.62
CA ASP A 367 -3.50 -23.26 -24.26
C ASP A 367 -3.19 -21.77 -24.06
N VAL A 368 -2.90 -21.05 -25.14
CA VAL A 368 -2.68 -19.61 -25.10
C VAL A 368 -3.96 -18.88 -24.69
N VAL A 369 -3.85 -18.03 -23.67
CA VAL A 369 -4.96 -17.20 -23.15
C VAL A 369 -4.80 -15.71 -23.46
N SER A 370 -3.57 -15.27 -23.76
CA SER A 370 -3.31 -13.85 -24.03
C SER A 370 -2.00 -13.66 -24.79
N PHE A 371 -1.78 -12.41 -25.22
CA PHE A 371 -0.54 -11.97 -25.84
C PHE A 371 0.00 -10.75 -25.09
N ARG A 372 1.30 -10.74 -24.80
CA ARG A 372 2.03 -9.57 -24.33
C ARG A 372 2.76 -8.94 -25.50
N TYR A 373 2.76 -7.62 -25.58
CA TYR A 373 3.41 -6.91 -26.68
C TYR A 373 4.00 -5.56 -26.24
N GLY A 374 4.93 -5.05 -27.02
CA GLY A 374 5.61 -3.79 -26.77
C GLY A 374 6.56 -3.41 -27.93
N ASP A 375 7.21 -2.27 -27.79
CA ASP A 375 8.23 -1.74 -28.70
C ASP A 375 9.66 -2.18 -28.34
N SER A 376 9.82 -2.91 -27.25
CA SER A 376 11.10 -3.44 -26.76
C SER A 376 10.99 -4.94 -26.50
N GLN A 377 11.97 -5.70 -26.96
CA GLN A 377 12.05 -7.14 -26.68
C GLN A 377 12.23 -7.48 -25.19
N TRP A 378 12.69 -6.51 -24.41
CA TRP A 378 12.96 -6.68 -22.98
C TRP A 378 11.76 -6.33 -22.10
N THR A 379 10.80 -5.58 -22.65
CA THR A 379 9.66 -5.05 -21.87
C THR A 379 8.37 -5.12 -22.68
N LEU A 380 7.62 -6.19 -22.50
CA LEU A 380 6.29 -6.39 -23.09
C LEU A 380 5.22 -5.97 -22.06
N TYR A 381 4.99 -4.67 -21.93
CA TYR A 381 4.13 -4.09 -20.87
C TYR A 381 2.65 -4.03 -21.22
N ASN A 382 2.27 -4.25 -22.48
CA ASN A 382 0.87 -4.35 -22.87
C ASN A 382 0.43 -5.81 -22.94
N GLN A 383 -0.85 -6.07 -22.64
CA GLN A 383 -1.44 -7.39 -22.74
C GLN A 383 -2.83 -7.32 -23.36
N VAL A 384 -3.15 -8.29 -24.20
CA VAL A 384 -4.46 -8.47 -24.80
C VAL A 384 -4.89 -9.93 -24.67
N ALA A 385 -6.14 -10.17 -24.26
CA ALA A 385 -6.68 -11.53 -24.16
C ALA A 385 -6.91 -12.13 -25.55
N ALA A 386 -6.68 -13.43 -25.69
CA ALA A 386 -7.12 -14.18 -26.85
C ALA A 386 -8.66 -14.27 -26.87
N ASP A 387 -9.24 -14.29 -28.06
CA ASP A 387 -10.70 -14.42 -28.27
C ASP A 387 -11.27 -15.75 -27.75
N GLN A 388 -10.44 -16.77 -27.72
CA GLN A 388 -10.70 -18.09 -27.14
C GLN A 388 -9.38 -18.76 -26.77
N LEU A 389 -9.47 -19.89 -26.06
CA LEU A 389 -8.29 -20.69 -25.72
C LEU A 389 -7.57 -21.17 -27.00
N GLY A 390 -6.27 -20.86 -27.12
CA GLY A 390 -5.49 -21.13 -28.31
C GLY A 390 -5.86 -20.27 -29.53
N GLY A 391 -6.67 -19.24 -29.32
CA GLY A 391 -7.20 -18.37 -30.37
C GLY A 391 -6.28 -17.21 -30.75
N ALA A 392 -6.91 -16.11 -31.17
CA ALA A 392 -6.25 -14.92 -31.70
C ALA A 392 -6.59 -13.68 -30.86
N ALA A 393 -5.83 -12.62 -31.08
CA ALA A 393 -6.16 -11.30 -30.57
C ALA A 393 -5.86 -10.24 -31.60
N THR A 394 -6.61 -9.15 -31.56
CA THR A 394 -6.42 -8.02 -32.43
C THR A 394 -6.18 -6.78 -31.61
N ILE A 395 -5.15 -6.02 -31.94
CA ILE A 395 -4.90 -4.70 -31.38
C ILE A 395 -5.01 -3.62 -32.45
N ARG A 396 -5.26 -2.39 -32.03
CA ARG A 396 -5.15 -1.20 -32.85
C ARG A 396 -4.01 -0.36 -32.30
N TRP A 397 -3.14 0.06 -33.23
CA TRP A 397 -1.98 0.87 -32.87
C TRP A 397 -1.73 1.97 -33.90
N ARG A 398 -1.32 3.13 -33.39
CA ARG A 398 -0.92 4.28 -34.22
C ARG A 398 0.55 4.57 -34.02
N PRO A 399 1.42 4.24 -34.98
CA PRO A 399 2.82 4.62 -34.91
C PRO A 399 2.98 6.14 -34.85
N ARG A 400 3.79 6.61 -33.91
CA ARG A 400 4.12 8.04 -33.78
C ARG A 400 5.38 8.41 -34.54
N ASP A 401 6.32 7.48 -34.65
CA ASP A 401 7.61 7.67 -35.24
C ASP A 401 7.65 7.05 -36.64
N ALA A 402 8.36 7.72 -37.55
CA ALA A 402 8.58 7.26 -38.90
C ALA A 402 9.76 6.28 -38.99
N GLY A 403 9.88 5.64 -40.14
CA GLY A 403 10.99 4.72 -40.44
C GLY A 403 10.68 3.28 -40.05
N GLU A 404 11.72 2.52 -39.77
CA GLU A 404 11.60 1.12 -39.41
C GLU A 404 11.20 0.99 -37.93
N GLN A 405 10.10 0.27 -37.70
CA GLN A 405 9.53 0.01 -36.36
C GLN A 405 9.47 -1.50 -36.14
N THR A 406 9.62 -1.93 -34.89
CA THR A 406 9.49 -3.34 -34.55
C THR A 406 8.50 -3.51 -33.39
N LEU A 407 7.47 -4.33 -33.62
CA LEU A 407 6.54 -4.77 -32.61
C LEU A 407 7.00 -6.15 -32.09
N TYR A 408 7.24 -6.25 -30.77
CA TYR A 408 7.61 -7.48 -30.12
C TYR A 408 6.38 -8.10 -29.48
N VAL A 409 6.15 -9.39 -29.72
CA VAL A 409 4.96 -10.10 -29.22
C VAL A 409 5.34 -11.46 -28.68
N ALA A 410 4.78 -11.84 -27.53
CA ALA A 410 4.86 -13.18 -26.96
C ALA A 410 3.46 -13.67 -26.60
N SER A 411 3.16 -14.94 -26.84
CA SER A 411 1.94 -15.57 -26.32
C SER A 411 2.15 -16.02 -24.88
N VAL A 412 1.06 -16.05 -24.13
CA VAL A 412 1.02 -16.44 -22.70
C VAL A 412 -0.03 -17.52 -22.51
N ASP A 413 0.36 -18.64 -21.88
CA ASP A 413 -0.53 -19.74 -21.56
C ASP A 413 -1.36 -19.49 -20.28
N ARG A 414 -2.16 -20.49 -19.89
CA ARG A 414 -3.01 -20.44 -18.68
C ARG A 414 -2.22 -20.32 -17.38
N ALA A 415 -0.98 -20.82 -17.36
CA ALA A 415 -0.11 -20.78 -16.18
C ALA A 415 0.76 -19.50 -16.12
N GLY A 416 0.65 -18.62 -17.11
CA GLY A 416 1.43 -17.39 -17.23
C GLY A 416 2.80 -17.55 -17.85
N ASN A 417 3.15 -18.75 -18.37
CA ASN A 417 4.40 -18.95 -19.08
C ASN A 417 4.37 -18.25 -20.45
N SER A 418 5.48 -17.64 -20.80
CA SER A 418 5.60 -16.89 -22.06
C SER A 418 6.40 -17.66 -23.11
N SER A 419 5.92 -17.60 -24.35
CA SER A 419 6.62 -18.11 -25.54
C SER A 419 7.94 -17.35 -25.81
N PRO A 420 8.76 -17.83 -26.74
CA PRO A 420 9.75 -16.98 -27.38
C PRO A 420 9.11 -15.73 -27.98
N VAL A 421 9.84 -14.62 -27.97
CA VAL A 421 9.34 -13.33 -28.49
C VAL A 421 9.41 -13.31 -30.01
N ARG A 422 8.32 -12.91 -30.68
CA ARG A 422 8.25 -12.60 -32.07
C ARG A 422 8.62 -11.13 -32.29
N ALA A 423 9.64 -10.85 -33.10
CA ALA A 423 9.90 -9.53 -33.64
C ALA A 423 9.19 -9.38 -34.98
N TYR A 424 8.32 -8.38 -35.08
CA TYR A 424 7.59 -8.04 -36.30
C TYR A 424 8.02 -6.65 -36.76
N THR A 425 8.82 -6.59 -37.81
CA THR A 425 9.40 -5.34 -38.32
C THR A 425 8.59 -4.81 -39.51
N PHE A 426 8.24 -3.54 -39.49
CA PHE A 426 7.48 -2.87 -40.54
C PHE A 426 8.01 -1.45 -40.76
N LYS A 427 7.59 -0.80 -41.84
CA LYS A 427 8.02 0.56 -42.18
C LYS A 427 6.85 1.52 -42.12
N VAL A 428 7.11 2.68 -41.51
CA VAL A 428 6.15 3.78 -41.33
C VAL A 428 6.61 4.97 -42.15
N ARG A 429 5.70 5.47 -43.01
CA ARG A 429 5.95 6.67 -43.80
C ARG A 429 6.00 7.89 -42.88
N ASP A 430 6.94 8.78 -43.14
CA ASP A 430 7.03 10.03 -42.43
C ASP A 430 6.00 11.05 -42.95
N LEU A 431 4.93 11.28 -42.19
CA LEU A 431 3.99 12.37 -42.43
C LEU A 431 4.09 13.42 -41.32
N THR A 432 5.26 13.56 -40.70
CA THR A 432 5.50 14.53 -39.63
C THR A 432 5.65 15.94 -40.21
N VAL A 433 5.09 16.91 -39.55
CA VAL A 433 5.17 18.33 -39.86
C VAL A 433 5.72 19.07 -38.67
N ASN A 434 6.61 20.03 -38.87
CA ASN A 434 7.03 21.00 -37.86
C ASN A 434 6.41 22.35 -38.18
N ALA A 435 6.03 23.13 -37.17
CA ALA A 435 5.44 24.45 -37.32
C ALA A 435 6.08 25.45 -36.33
N TRP A 436 6.36 26.65 -36.83
CA TRP A 436 6.84 27.78 -36.00
C TRP A 436 6.50 29.11 -36.64
N SER A 437 6.40 30.16 -35.86
CA SER A 437 6.24 31.54 -36.37
C SER A 437 7.58 32.11 -36.85
N THR A 438 7.59 32.81 -38.01
CA THR A 438 8.79 33.41 -38.57
C THR A 438 8.79 34.94 -38.54
N ALA A 439 7.62 35.55 -38.66
CA ALA A 439 7.46 36.99 -38.63
C ALA A 439 6.12 37.40 -38.02
N GLN A 440 6.11 38.56 -37.40
CA GLN A 440 4.90 39.20 -36.88
C GLN A 440 4.90 40.65 -37.26
N GLN A 441 3.74 41.18 -37.69
CA GLN A 441 3.57 42.59 -38.03
C GLN A 441 2.10 43.00 -37.75
N PRO A 442 1.83 44.28 -37.53
CA PRO A 442 0.47 44.75 -37.49
C PRO A 442 -0.30 44.41 -38.78
N ASP A 443 -1.52 43.92 -38.62
CA ASP A 443 -2.42 43.70 -39.76
C ASP A 443 -2.75 45.04 -40.41
N PRO A 444 -2.78 45.14 -41.75
CA PRO A 444 -3.07 46.38 -42.46
C PRO A 444 -4.42 47.01 -42.12
N SER A 445 -5.41 46.23 -41.64
CA SER A 445 -6.70 46.74 -41.19
C SER A 445 -6.64 47.35 -39.77
N GLY A 446 -5.54 47.12 -39.06
CA GLY A 446 -5.38 47.51 -37.64
C GLY A 446 -6.21 46.72 -36.65
N SER A 447 -6.86 45.62 -37.08
CA SER A 447 -7.76 44.82 -36.24
C SER A 447 -7.05 43.76 -35.41
N GLY A 448 -5.75 43.54 -35.64
CA GLY A 448 -4.92 42.56 -34.95
C GLY A 448 -3.50 42.51 -35.49
N MET A 449 -2.84 41.39 -35.26
CA MET A 449 -1.51 41.08 -35.80
C MET A 449 -1.62 40.05 -36.92
N ALA A 450 -0.75 40.17 -37.88
CA ALA A 450 -0.48 39.16 -38.89
C ALA A 450 0.76 38.37 -38.52
N VAL A 451 0.63 37.06 -38.38
CA VAL A 451 1.72 36.17 -38.01
C VAL A 451 2.00 35.22 -39.17
N THR A 452 3.23 35.22 -39.66
CA THR A 452 3.65 34.24 -40.67
C THR A 452 4.06 32.95 -39.97
N MET A 453 3.26 31.91 -40.20
CA MET A 453 3.57 30.55 -39.78
C MET A 453 4.27 29.81 -40.91
N ARG A 454 5.36 29.16 -40.57
CA ARG A 454 6.08 28.27 -41.48
C ARG A 454 5.90 26.84 -41.00
N PHE A 455 5.46 26.01 -41.92
CA PHE A 455 5.37 24.57 -41.77
C PHE A 455 6.46 23.92 -42.60
N SER A 456 7.11 22.91 -42.07
CA SER A 456 8.10 22.13 -42.83
C SER A 456 7.90 20.66 -42.60
N THR A 457 8.15 19.91 -43.67
CA THR A 457 8.14 18.46 -43.70
C THR A 457 9.31 17.98 -44.58
N GLN A 458 9.63 16.69 -44.46
CA GLN A 458 10.68 16.11 -45.27
C GLN A 458 10.29 16.14 -46.78
N PRO A 459 11.10 16.74 -47.68
CA PRO A 459 10.79 16.73 -49.11
C PRO A 459 10.61 15.32 -49.65
N GLY A 460 9.59 15.11 -50.47
CA GLY A 460 9.34 13.81 -51.11
C GLY A 460 8.61 12.77 -50.24
N ASN A 461 8.21 13.08 -49.04
CA ASN A 461 7.46 12.16 -48.17
C ASN A 461 5.99 11.97 -48.56
N GLY A 462 5.51 12.73 -49.55
CA GLY A 462 4.16 12.63 -50.10
C GLY A 462 3.12 13.52 -49.44
N ILE A 463 3.51 14.38 -48.47
CA ILE A 463 2.62 15.42 -47.97
C ILE A 463 2.43 16.49 -49.04
N THR A 464 1.17 16.79 -49.34
CA THR A 464 0.78 17.83 -50.31
C THR A 464 0.07 18.99 -49.66
N THR A 465 -0.57 18.75 -48.52
CA THR A 465 -1.30 19.77 -47.76
C THR A 465 -1.09 19.60 -46.27
N ILE A 466 -1.18 20.72 -45.57
CA ILE A 466 -1.19 20.73 -44.10
C ILE A 466 -2.52 21.34 -43.67
N ALA A 467 -3.33 20.55 -42.97
CA ALA A 467 -4.54 21.03 -42.33
C ALA A 467 -4.17 21.58 -40.96
N TYR A 468 -4.64 22.80 -40.65
CA TYR A 468 -4.33 23.43 -39.36
C TYR A 468 -5.55 24.20 -38.80
N ARG A 469 -5.53 24.43 -37.48
CA ARG A 469 -6.53 25.22 -36.75
C ARG A 469 -5.81 26.10 -35.75
N VAL A 470 -6.28 27.33 -35.60
CA VAL A 470 -5.82 28.26 -34.57
C VAL A 470 -6.95 28.38 -33.55
N ASP A 471 -6.62 28.24 -32.25
CA ASP A 471 -7.53 28.35 -31.10
C ASP A 471 -8.83 27.52 -31.22
N GLY A 472 -8.72 26.33 -31.81
CA GLY A 472 -9.86 25.44 -32.04
C GLY A 472 -10.85 25.94 -33.10
N GLY A 473 -10.48 26.94 -33.89
CA GLY A 473 -11.28 27.48 -34.98
C GLY A 473 -11.49 26.51 -36.14
N SER A 474 -12.02 27.03 -37.28
CA SER A 474 -12.24 26.24 -38.50
C SER A 474 -10.93 25.73 -39.09
N GLU A 475 -10.98 24.53 -39.69
CA GLU A 475 -9.83 23.94 -40.42
C GLU A 475 -9.46 24.80 -41.61
N GLN A 476 -8.18 25.09 -41.73
CA GLN A 476 -7.54 25.77 -42.85
C GLN A 476 -6.55 24.81 -43.52
N LEU A 477 -6.23 25.06 -44.76
CA LEU A 477 -5.28 24.23 -45.53
C LEU A 477 -4.13 25.09 -46.06
N ALA A 478 -2.90 24.62 -45.84
CA ALA A 478 -1.69 25.17 -46.45
C ALA A 478 -1.14 24.17 -47.46
N THR A 479 -0.81 24.63 -48.68
CA THR A 479 -0.22 23.80 -49.75
C THR A 479 1.29 23.69 -49.52
N VAL A 480 1.82 22.48 -49.56
CA VAL A 480 3.25 22.19 -49.39
C VAL A 480 3.97 22.30 -50.73
N GLY A 481 5.05 23.07 -50.79
CA GLY A 481 5.91 23.20 -51.95
C GLY A 481 6.80 21.97 -52.17
N ALA A 482 7.46 21.93 -53.35
CA ALA A 482 8.38 20.84 -53.69
C ALA A 482 9.59 20.75 -52.72
N ASP A 483 9.90 21.82 -52.05
CA ASP A 483 10.94 21.91 -51.01
C ASP A 483 10.48 21.40 -49.62
N GLY A 484 9.25 20.93 -49.51
CA GLY A 484 8.67 20.47 -48.26
C GLY A 484 8.21 21.59 -47.32
N VAL A 485 8.03 22.82 -47.84
CA VAL A 485 7.68 23.98 -47.04
C VAL A 485 6.31 24.53 -47.45
N ALA A 486 5.55 24.98 -46.43
CA ALA A 486 4.38 25.82 -46.63
C ALA A 486 4.47 27.03 -45.71
N GLU A 487 4.15 28.22 -46.23
CA GLU A 487 4.02 29.44 -45.41
C GLU A 487 2.59 29.94 -45.48
N GLN A 488 2.09 30.35 -44.32
CA GLN A 488 0.73 30.84 -44.19
C GLN A 488 0.68 32.07 -43.25
N VAL A 489 0.02 33.10 -43.69
CA VAL A 489 -0.21 34.28 -42.86
C VAL A 489 -1.52 34.12 -42.10
N LEU A 490 -1.43 34.09 -40.81
CA LEU A 490 -2.55 34.03 -39.89
C LEU A 490 -2.91 35.46 -39.45
N THR A 491 -4.13 35.92 -39.77
CA THR A 491 -4.54 37.29 -39.51
C THR A 491 -6.08 37.41 -39.52
N PRO A 492 -6.71 38.29 -38.72
CA PRO A 492 -6.06 39.01 -37.64
C PRO A 492 -6.00 38.18 -36.35
N LEU A 493 -4.90 38.27 -35.62
CA LEU A 493 -4.73 37.63 -34.31
C LEU A 493 -4.66 38.72 -33.20
N LYS A 494 -5.20 38.43 -32.04
CA LYS A 494 -5.02 39.26 -30.82
C LYS A 494 -3.61 39.02 -30.24
N GLY A 495 -3.13 39.92 -29.38
CA GLY A 495 -1.93 39.66 -28.59
C GLY A 495 -2.13 38.56 -27.56
N GLY A 496 -1.07 37.83 -27.27
CA GLY A 496 -1.06 36.73 -26.29
C GLY A 496 -0.67 35.38 -26.84
N GLU A 497 -0.90 34.35 -26.05
CA GLU A 497 -0.61 32.97 -26.43
C GLU A 497 -1.77 32.39 -27.26
N HIS A 498 -1.42 31.74 -28.38
CA HIS A 498 -2.33 31.06 -29.29
C HIS A 498 -1.95 29.60 -29.43
N GLN A 499 -2.95 28.72 -29.56
CA GLN A 499 -2.75 27.30 -29.83
C GLN A 499 -2.90 27.03 -31.31
N LEU A 500 -1.93 26.27 -31.89
CA LEU A 500 -1.96 25.78 -33.25
C LEU A 500 -2.03 24.28 -33.23
N SER A 501 -3.10 23.68 -33.75
CA SER A 501 -3.16 22.24 -34.07
C SER A 501 -2.99 22.06 -35.58
N TYR A 502 -2.20 21.08 -36.00
CA TYR A 502 -1.90 20.86 -37.42
C TYR A 502 -1.58 19.39 -37.73
N VAL A 503 -1.81 19.00 -38.97
CA VAL A 503 -1.55 17.64 -39.45
C VAL A 503 -1.20 17.67 -40.94
N GLY A 504 -0.16 16.92 -41.35
CA GLY A 504 0.18 16.70 -42.75
C GLY A 504 -0.77 15.72 -43.42
N ARG A 505 -1.18 16.01 -44.64
CA ARG A 505 -1.99 15.10 -45.47
C ARG A 505 -1.32 14.82 -46.82
N SER A 506 -1.38 13.55 -47.23
CA SER A 506 -0.94 13.12 -48.57
C SER A 506 -1.99 13.47 -49.62
N ALA A 507 -1.61 13.34 -50.88
CA ALA A 507 -2.52 13.53 -52.04
C ALA A 507 -3.70 12.53 -52.03
N SER A 508 -3.55 11.34 -51.42
CA SER A 508 -4.61 10.35 -51.21
C SER A 508 -5.54 10.67 -50.01
N GLY A 509 -5.25 11.75 -49.27
CA GLY A 509 -5.99 12.12 -48.07
C GLY A 509 -5.56 11.40 -46.77
N GLU A 510 -4.51 10.57 -46.85
CA GLU A 510 -3.92 9.95 -45.68
C GLU A 510 -3.33 11.03 -44.76
N ALA A 511 -3.69 11.02 -43.48
CA ALA A 511 -3.26 12.01 -42.50
C ALA A 511 -2.18 11.42 -41.58
N GLY A 512 -1.18 12.23 -41.26
CA GLY A 512 -0.19 11.94 -40.24
C GLY A 512 -0.75 12.08 -38.81
N TYR A 513 0.14 12.12 -37.84
CA TYR A 513 -0.22 12.38 -36.47
C TYR A 513 -0.56 13.86 -36.29
N GLN A 514 -1.70 14.16 -35.67
CA GLN A 514 -2.06 15.53 -35.33
C GLN A 514 -1.10 16.04 -34.23
N GLN A 515 -0.52 17.19 -34.48
CA GLN A 515 0.40 17.86 -33.58
C GLN A 515 -0.21 19.16 -33.08
N GLU A 516 0.26 19.59 -31.91
CA GLU A 516 -0.14 20.85 -31.30
C GLU A 516 1.10 21.61 -30.84
N THR A 517 1.08 22.91 -30.98
CA THR A 517 2.10 23.81 -30.46
C THR A 517 1.47 25.11 -30.05
N THR A 518 2.13 25.87 -29.21
CA THR A 518 1.73 27.24 -28.88
C THR A 518 2.69 28.23 -29.52
N PHE A 519 2.20 29.41 -29.83
CA PHE A 519 3.00 30.53 -30.27
C PHE A 519 2.48 31.82 -29.65
N PHE A 520 3.38 32.75 -29.38
CA PHE A 520 3.03 34.02 -28.77
C PHE A 520 2.91 35.11 -29.82
N VAL A 521 1.81 35.85 -29.81
CA VAL A 521 1.58 37.03 -30.64
C VAL A 521 1.91 38.28 -29.86
N ASP A 522 2.91 38.99 -30.30
CA ASP A 522 3.38 40.20 -29.68
C ASP A 522 2.76 41.44 -30.32
N ASP A 523 1.72 41.98 -29.71
CA ASP A 523 1.00 43.21 -30.08
C ASP A 523 1.42 44.44 -29.27
N GLY A 524 2.58 44.37 -28.64
CA GLY A 524 3.09 45.49 -27.84
C GLY A 524 3.32 46.75 -28.66
N PRO A 525 3.14 47.95 -28.06
CA PRO A 525 3.25 49.22 -28.75
C PRO A 525 4.66 49.50 -29.28
N THR A 526 4.74 50.31 -30.31
CA THR A 526 6.02 50.92 -30.74
C THR A 526 6.21 52.22 -29.99
N ILE A 527 7.42 52.45 -29.47
CA ILE A 527 7.78 53.61 -28.69
C ILE A 527 8.93 54.33 -29.37
N THR A 528 8.79 55.67 -29.46
CA THR A 528 9.85 56.56 -29.95
C THR A 528 10.08 57.67 -28.94
N SER A 529 11.33 58.17 -28.83
CA SER A 529 11.70 59.30 -28.01
C SER A 529 11.91 60.55 -28.85
N ASP A 530 11.71 61.72 -28.30
CA ASP A 530 12.13 63.00 -28.86
C ASP A 530 13.64 63.24 -28.88
N GLY A 531 14.41 62.32 -28.35
CA GLY A 531 15.87 62.34 -28.29
C GLY A 531 16.43 62.91 -27.00
N VAL A 532 15.60 63.51 -26.12
CA VAL A 532 16.06 63.97 -24.81
C VAL A 532 16.46 62.75 -23.94
N TYR A 533 15.65 61.70 -23.99
CA TYR A 533 15.92 60.40 -23.35
C TYR A 533 15.94 59.31 -24.40
N PRO A 534 17.09 58.98 -24.98
CA PRO A 534 17.18 57.91 -25.94
C PRO A 534 16.78 56.56 -25.33
N ILE A 535 16.01 55.74 -26.06
CA ILE A 535 15.67 54.37 -25.66
C ILE A 535 16.95 53.54 -25.56
N GLU A 536 17.12 52.85 -24.43
CA GLU A 536 18.36 52.11 -24.09
C GLU A 536 19.64 52.96 -24.11
N GLY A 537 19.49 54.27 -23.79
CA GLY A 537 20.61 55.20 -23.79
C GLY A 537 20.64 56.16 -22.59
N SER A 538 21.61 57.09 -22.61
CA SER A 538 21.73 58.13 -21.58
C SER A 538 21.46 59.51 -22.18
N GLY A 539 20.79 60.38 -21.40
CA GLY A 539 20.51 61.74 -21.85
C GLY A 539 19.76 62.54 -20.82
N GLY A 540 19.35 63.73 -21.20
CA GLY A 540 18.59 64.67 -20.38
C GLY A 540 19.30 65.04 -19.09
N GLY A 541 18.55 65.21 -18.01
CA GLY A 541 19.01 65.51 -16.66
C GLY A 541 17.82 65.62 -15.71
N VAL A 542 18.09 65.72 -14.40
CA VAL A 542 17.03 65.90 -13.39
C VAL A 542 16.24 67.19 -13.71
N ALA A 543 14.92 67.10 -13.62
CA ALA A 543 13.93 68.13 -13.93
C ALA A 543 13.89 68.61 -15.42
N VAL A 544 14.57 67.87 -16.35
CA VAL A 544 14.46 68.15 -17.77
C VAL A 544 13.33 67.30 -18.37
N PRO A 545 12.25 67.87 -18.95
CA PRO A 545 11.17 67.09 -19.55
C PRO A 545 11.60 66.48 -20.89
N GLY A 546 11.24 65.22 -21.15
CA GLY A 546 11.35 64.53 -22.43
C GLY A 546 9.98 63.92 -22.83
N VAL A 547 9.81 63.57 -24.08
CA VAL A 547 8.57 63.04 -24.60
C VAL A 547 8.79 61.68 -25.26
N PHE A 548 8.03 60.70 -24.77
CA PHE A 548 7.87 59.41 -25.44
C PHE A 548 6.56 59.42 -26.24
N THR A 549 6.63 59.02 -27.51
CA THR A 549 5.47 58.83 -28.37
C THR A 549 5.24 57.33 -28.50
N VAL A 550 4.04 56.90 -28.03
CA VAL A 550 3.64 55.48 -28.03
C VAL A 550 2.56 55.29 -29.11
N SER A 551 2.79 54.35 -29.99
CA SER A 551 1.92 53.99 -31.10
C SER A 551 1.44 52.54 -30.91
N PRO A 552 0.13 52.26 -30.79
CA PRO A 552 -0.40 50.91 -30.76
C PRO A 552 0.01 50.10 -31.98
N ALA A 553 0.34 48.83 -31.81
CA ALA A 553 0.49 47.92 -32.93
C ALA A 553 -0.86 47.52 -33.53
N VAL A 554 -1.83 47.26 -32.68
CA VAL A 554 -3.24 47.05 -33.07
C VAL A 554 -3.98 48.37 -32.77
N THR A 555 -4.56 48.97 -33.82
CA THR A 555 -5.19 50.32 -33.70
C THR A 555 -6.68 50.27 -33.45
N GLN A 556 -7.36 49.22 -33.91
CA GLN A 556 -8.79 49.05 -33.72
C GLN A 556 -9.14 48.83 -32.24
N GLY A 557 -9.98 49.67 -31.70
CA GLY A 557 -10.41 49.58 -30.30
C GLY A 557 -9.37 50.08 -29.27
N ALA A 558 -8.19 50.51 -29.67
CA ALA A 558 -7.21 51.12 -28.77
C ALA A 558 -7.75 52.47 -28.25
N THR A 559 -7.72 52.68 -26.93
CA THR A 559 -8.28 53.87 -26.26
C THR A 559 -7.22 54.67 -25.53
N SER A 560 -6.30 54.00 -24.87
CA SER A 560 -5.31 54.65 -24.03
C SER A 560 -4.01 53.83 -23.94
N VAL A 561 -2.96 54.46 -23.43
CA VAL A 561 -1.72 53.82 -23.04
C VAL A 561 -1.59 53.86 -21.52
N ARG A 562 -1.41 52.73 -20.93
CA ARG A 562 -1.04 52.57 -19.51
C ARG A 562 0.49 52.40 -19.42
N TRP A 563 1.11 53.17 -18.53
CA TRP A 563 2.53 53.14 -18.35
C TRP A 563 2.93 53.41 -16.91
N PHE A 564 4.12 52.98 -16.52
CA PHE A 564 4.76 53.29 -15.25
C PHE A 564 6.27 53.20 -15.39
N ASP A 565 7.00 53.82 -14.47
CA ASP A 565 8.42 53.78 -14.37
C ASP A 565 8.88 53.13 -13.06
N SER A 566 10.15 52.69 -13.02
CA SER A 566 10.71 51.99 -11.84
C SER A 566 10.92 52.86 -10.62
N VAL A 567 10.74 54.22 -10.75
CA VAL A 567 10.87 55.16 -9.64
C VAL A 567 9.56 55.31 -8.88
N ASP A 568 8.43 55.42 -9.61
CA ASP A 568 7.11 55.63 -9.00
C ASP A 568 6.24 54.37 -9.01
N ASN A 569 6.46 53.42 -9.82
CA ASN A 569 5.72 52.12 -9.90
C ASN A 569 4.17 52.25 -9.92
N ASN A 570 3.60 53.46 -10.05
CA ASN A 570 2.18 53.70 -10.11
C ASN A 570 1.74 53.79 -11.57
N PRO A 571 0.78 52.97 -12.00
CA PRO A 571 0.24 53.01 -13.37
C PRO A 571 -0.41 54.37 -13.67
N ARG A 572 -0.02 54.98 -14.76
CA ARG A 572 -0.61 56.21 -15.32
C ARG A 572 -1.25 55.88 -16.66
N VAL A 573 -2.35 56.50 -16.95
CA VAL A 573 -3.12 56.30 -18.20
C VAL A 573 -3.13 57.58 -19.01
N VAL A 574 -2.79 57.47 -20.28
CA VAL A 574 -2.82 58.61 -21.23
C VAL A 574 -3.70 58.23 -22.41
N PRO A 575 -4.81 58.93 -22.66
CA PRO A 575 -5.68 58.70 -23.82
C PRO A 575 -4.90 58.87 -25.14
N LEU A 576 -5.31 58.09 -26.16
CA LEU A 576 -4.80 58.29 -27.52
C LEU A 576 -5.33 59.59 -28.08
N ALA A 577 -4.50 60.35 -28.77
CA ALA A 577 -4.88 61.53 -29.51
C ALA A 577 -5.57 61.16 -30.85
N ALA A 578 -6.07 62.15 -31.58
CA ALA A 578 -6.78 61.95 -32.84
C ALA A 578 -5.90 61.28 -33.94
N ASP A 579 -4.59 61.35 -33.78
CA ASP A 579 -3.61 60.66 -34.67
C ASP A 579 -3.37 59.19 -34.26
N GLY A 580 -4.09 58.67 -33.24
CA GLY A 580 -3.98 57.30 -32.73
C GLY A 580 -2.74 57.05 -31.87
N LYS A 581 -2.08 58.09 -31.38
CA LYS A 581 -0.85 57.97 -30.56
C LYS A 581 -1.02 58.62 -29.21
N ALA A 582 -0.29 58.14 -28.23
CA ALA A 582 -0.17 58.82 -26.94
C ALA A 582 1.21 59.53 -26.83
N LYS A 583 1.18 60.78 -26.40
CA LYS A 583 2.41 61.52 -26.07
C LYS A 583 2.55 61.63 -24.56
N ILE A 584 3.60 61.08 -24.04
CA ILE A 584 3.89 60.97 -22.62
C ILE A 584 5.07 61.84 -22.27
N THR A 585 4.79 62.96 -21.59
CA THR A 585 5.85 63.83 -21.07
C THR A 585 6.31 63.27 -19.73
N TRP A 586 7.59 62.96 -19.64
CA TRP A 586 8.22 62.47 -18.42
C TRP A 586 9.31 63.42 -17.96
N THR A 587 9.30 63.72 -16.68
CA THR A 587 10.31 64.57 -16.06
C THR A 587 10.92 63.82 -14.87
N PRO A 588 12.20 63.40 -14.94
CA PRO A 588 12.83 62.66 -13.88
C PRO A 588 13.06 63.53 -12.63
N THR A 589 12.87 62.93 -11.48
CA THR A 589 13.15 63.52 -10.17
C THR A 589 14.52 63.17 -9.62
N THR A 590 15.18 62.14 -10.16
CA THR A 590 16.46 61.63 -9.75
C THR A 590 17.35 61.31 -10.95
N ALA A 591 18.66 61.46 -10.81
CA ALA A 591 19.60 60.97 -11.80
C ALA A 591 19.79 59.46 -11.66
N GLY A 592 20.27 58.80 -12.72
CA GLY A 592 20.51 57.37 -12.75
C GLY A 592 19.55 56.61 -13.67
N TRP A 593 19.50 55.33 -13.44
CA TRP A 593 18.84 54.37 -14.33
C TRP A 593 17.35 54.21 -14.01
N THR A 594 16.47 54.30 -15.04
CA THR A 594 15.02 54.19 -14.92
C THR A 594 14.50 53.21 -15.98
N TYR A 595 13.71 52.25 -15.55
CA TYR A 595 12.91 51.35 -16.42
C TYR A 595 11.52 51.84 -16.64
N PHE A 596 11.00 51.62 -17.83
CA PHE A 596 9.64 51.91 -18.23
C PHE A 596 8.92 50.68 -18.73
N TRP A 597 7.60 50.64 -18.48
CA TRP A 597 6.68 49.65 -19.02
C TRP A 597 5.47 50.35 -19.64
N PHE A 598 5.08 49.89 -20.82
CA PHE A 598 3.98 50.46 -21.58
C PHE A 598 3.10 49.33 -22.08
N THR A 599 1.76 49.47 -21.94
CA THR A 599 0.73 48.61 -22.54
C THR A 599 -0.34 49.51 -23.17
N VAL A 600 -0.97 49.02 -24.22
CA VAL A 600 -2.16 49.66 -24.81
C VAL A 600 -3.40 49.07 -24.13
N GLU A 601 -4.34 49.93 -23.78
CA GLU A 601 -5.63 49.51 -23.24
C GLU A 601 -6.69 49.69 -24.33
N TYR A 602 -7.49 48.61 -24.53
CA TYR A 602 -8.54 48.56 -25.55
C TYR A 602 -9.93 48.83 -24.95
N ALA A 603 -10.89 49.15 -25.82
CA ALA A 603 -12.27 49.48 -25.40
C ALA A 603 -13.00 48.33 -24.68
N ASP A 604 -12.57 47.10 -24.88
CA ASP A 604 -13.05 45.89 -24.20
C ASP A 604 -12.38 45.65 -22.85
N GLY A 605 -11.45 46.52 -22.44
CA GLY A 605 -10.68 46.42 -21.20
C GLY A 605 -9.46 45.49 -21.28
N SER A 606 -9.20 44.85 -22.41
CA SER A 606 -7.99 44.06 -22.63
C SER A 606 -6.75 44.95 -22.74
N LEU A 607 -5.58 44.38 -22.45
CA LEU A 607 -4.28 45.05 -22.54
C LEU A 607 -3.44 44.35 -23.62
N SER A 608 -2.66 45.14 -24.36
CA SER A 608 -1.61 44.58 -25.26
C SER A 608 -0.50 43.90 -24.48
N SER A 609 0.33 43.19 -25.19
CA SER A 609 1.68 42.85 -24.71
C SER A 609 2.39 44.12 -24.27
N TYR A 610 3.21 44.00 -23.21
CA TYR A 610 3.98 45.18 -22.75
C TYR A 610 5.25 45.40 -23.59
N ARG A 611 5.68 46.67 -23.64
CA ARG A 611 7.03 47.06 -24.06
C ARG A 611 7.75 47.67 -22.88
N SER A 612 8.96 47.28 -22.68
CA SER A 612 9.84 47.86 -21.67
C SER A 612 11.15 48.32 -22.28
N PHE A 613 11.70 49.35 -21.73
CA PHE A 613 13.04 49.84 -22.04
C PHE A 613 13.63 50.61 -20.84
N SER A 614 14.90 50.90 -20.92
CA SER A 614 15.58 51.70 -19.91
C SER A 614 16.14 53.01 -20.50
N VAL A 615 16.28 54.00 -19.62
CA VAL A 615 17.06 55.20 -19.90
C VAL A 615 17.96 55.52 -18.71
N THR A 616 19.11 56.13 -18.95
CA THR A 616 19.98 56.67 -17.90
C THR A 616 19.86 58.20 -17.90
N VAL A 617 19.38 58.79 -16.80
CA VAL A 617 19.28 60.24 -16.57
C VAL A 617 20.64 60.74 -16.11
N ASN A 618 21.21 61.72 -16.87
CA ASN A 618 22.53 62.32 -16.56
C ASN A 618 22.46 63.24 -15.34
#